data_eba08f28ed8e09d487f9373863ee270c
#
_entry.id   eba08f28ed8e09d487f9373863ee270c
#
_cell.length_a   1.000
_cell.length_b   1.000
_cell.length_c   1.000
_cell.angle_alpha   90.00
_cell.angle_beta   90.00
_cell.angle_gamma   90.00
#
_symmetry.space_group_name_H-M   'P 1'
#
loop_
_entity.id
_entity.type
_entity.pdbx_description
1 polymer ?
#
loop_
_entity_poly.entity_id
_entity_poly.type
_entity_poly.pdbx_seq_one_letter_code
_entity_poly.pdbx_strand_id
1 'polypeptide(L)'
;MEQDGVLYYFKADAGLCEYDRATGVETVRFPMEEAYTANTCYTRNYILVRSMDTEDFQQCTLWVLDRDYNLLGKAPQEKIGTWFPEPYAITADSIYFWLNGKITHYIDTSDLSNLELLPMPDTSNARVHG
;
A
#
# COMPACT_ATOMS: atom_id res chain seq x y z
N MET A 1 10.02 8.97 -6.01
CA MET A 1 9.56 9.01 -7.41
C MET A 1 9.49 10.45 -7.88
N GLU A 2 9.81 10.69 -9.12
CA GLU A 2 9.70 12.02 -9.71
C GLU A 2 8.72 12.00 -10.88
N GLN A 3 7.87 13.03 -10.98
CA GLN A 3 6.96 13.23 -12.11
C GLN A 3 6.79 14.74 -12.32
N ASP A 4 7.06 15.22 -13.53
CA ASP A 4 6.92 16.63 -13.93
C ASP A 4 7.65 17.60 -13.01
N GLY A 5 8.85 17.22 -12.54
CA GLY A 5 9.65 18.06 -11.66
C GLY A 5 9.22 18.04 -10.19
N VAL A 6 8.29 17.16 -9.83
CA VAL A 6 7.83 16.98 -8.47
C VAL A 6 8.34 15.63 -7.94
N LEU A 7 8.95 15.66 -6.76
CA LEU A 7 9.38 14.45 -6.06
C LEU A 7 8.28 13.99 -5.12
N TYR A 8 8.01 12.69 -5.14
CA TYR A 8 7.00 12.06 -4.28
C TYR A 8 7.71 11.09 -3.35
N TYR A 9 7.54 11.25 -2.05
CA TYR A 9 8.25 10.42 -1.07
C TYR A 9 7.53 10.37 0.26
N PHE A 10 7.92 9.40 1.07
CA PHE A 10 7.51 9.30 2.47
C PHE A 10 8.61 9.90 3.36
N LYS A 11 8.18 10.72 4.31
CA LYS A 11 9.07 11.30 5.31
C LYS A 11 8.63 10.82 6.69
N ALA A 12 9.53 10.20 7.43
CA ALA A 12 9.23 9.68 8.76
C ALA A 12 8.70 10.80 9.66
N ASP A 13 7.70 10.47 10.47
CA ASP A 13 7.02 11.39 11.38
C ASP A 13 6.27 12.55 10.70
N ALA A 14 6.21 12.55 9.39
CA ALA A 14 5.45 13.57 8.63
C ALA A 14 4.38 12.94 7.75
N GLY A 15 4.74 11.99 6.88
CA GLY A 15 3.82 11.32 5.97
C GLY A 15 4.24 11.40 4.52
N LEU A 16 3.27 11.33 3.63
CA LEU A 16 3.51 11.43 2.19
C LEU A 16 3.70 12.89 1.80
N CYS A 17 4.81 13.15 1.11
CA CYS A 17 5.23 14.50 0.77
C CYS A 17 5.42 14.66 -0.73
N GLU A 18 5.28 15.90 -1.17
CA GLU A 18 5.69 16.36 -2.49
C GLU A 18 6.72 17.45 -2.34
N TYR A 19 7.75 17.42 -3.15
CA TYR A 19 8.75 18.47 -3.23
C TYR A 19 8.80 19.00 -4.67
N ASP A 20 8.47 20.29 -4.84
CA ASP A 20 8.51 20.94 -6.12
C ASP A 20 9.93 21.46 -6.36
N ARG A 21 10.62 20.88 -7.32
CA ARG A 21 12.02 21.24 -7.64
C ARG A 21 12.16 22.66 -8.18
N ALA A 22 11.14 23.17 -8.84
CA ALA A 22 11.18 24.51 -9.40
C ALA A 22 11.08 25.61 -8.32
N THR A 23 10.27 25.38 -7.30
CA THR A 23 10.01 26.36 -6.24
C THR A 23 10.76 26.05 -4.94
N GLY A 24 11.23 24.81 -4.76
CA GLY A 24 11.85 24.38 -3.50
C GLY A 24 10.87 24.19 -2.36
N VAL A 25 9.59 24.08 -2.65
CA VAL A 25 8.55 23.93 -1.63
C VAL A 25 8.23 22.49 -1.37
N GLU A 26 8.30 22.08 -0.10
CA GLU A 26 7.86 20.77 0.38
C GLU A 26 6.46 20.89 0.97
N THR A 27 5.56 20.00 0.57
CA THR A 27 4.18 19.96 1.06
C THR A 27 3.87 18.56 1.57
N VAL A 28 3.35 18.47 2.81
CA VAL A 28 2.83 17.21 3.33
C VAL A 28 1.42 17.02 2.79
N ARG A 29 1.24 16.01 1.94
CA ARG A 29 -0.04 15.76 1.28
C ARG A 29 -0.93 14.80 2.05
N PHE A 30 -0.35 13.87 2.78
CA PHE A 30 -1.09 12.94 3.62
C PHE A 30 -0.31 12.72 4.91
N PRO A 31 -0.72 13.34 6.03
CA PRO A 31 -0.02 13.23 7.29
C PRO A 31 -0.09 11.80 7.86
N MET A 32 1.05 11.29 8.32
CA MET A 32 1.18 9.98 8.96
C MET A 32 2.20 10.09 10.08
N GLU A 33 1.83 10.77 11.15
CA GLU A 33 2.78 11.17 12.21
C GLU A 33 3.35 10.00 13.00
N GLU A 34 2.60 8.90 13.11
CA GLU A 34 3.03 7.74 13.89
C GLU A 34 3.73 6.67 13.05
N ALA A 35 3.85 6.86 11.76
CA ALA A 35 4.46 5.87 10.89
C ALA A 35 5.98 6.00 10.93
N TYR A 36 6.67 4.93 11.28
CA TYR A 36 8.13 4.88 11.29
C TYR A 36 8.70 4.82 9.88
N THR A 37 8.11 3.98 9.03
CA THR A 37 8.52 3.85 7.64
C THR A 37 7.34 3.43 6.80
N ALA A 38 7.42 3.70 5.50
CA ALA A 38 6.37 3.27 4.57
C ALA A 38 6.94 2.97 3.20
N ASN A 39 6.30 2.02 2.53
CA ASN A 39 6.49 1.76 1.10
C ASN A 39 5.28 2.28 0.36
N THR A 40 5.52 2.96 -0.76
CA THR A 40 4.45 3.53 -1.57
C THR A 40 4.43 2.89 -2.94
N CYS A 41 3.22 2.72 -3.48
CA CYS A 41 3.02 2.25 -4.84
C CYS A 41 1.98 3.15 -5.50
N TYR A 42 2.40 3.85 -6.55
CA TYR A 42 1.52 4.75 -7.29
C TYR A 42 0.96 3.99 -8.49
N THR A 43 -0.35 3.82 -8.48
CA THR A 43 -1.05 3.16 -9.58
C THR A 43 -1.89 4.18 -10.34
N ARG A 44 -2.55 3.70 -11.40
CA ARG A 44 -3.39 4.58 -12.22
C ARG A 44 -4.49 5.26 -11.41
N ASN A 45 -5.14 4.52 -10.52
CA ASN A 45 -6.32 5.00 -9.78
C ASN A 45 -6.06 5.22 -8.30
N TYR A 46 -4.98 4.66 -7.75
CA TYR A 46 -4.75 4.64 -6.32
C TYR A 46 -3.30 4.95 -5.96
N ILE A 47 -3.14 5.45 -4.76
CA ILE A 47 -1.85 5.45 -4.08
C ILE A 47 -1.97 4.44 -2.96
N LEU A 48 -1.13 3.42 -2.98
CA LEU A 48 -1.08 2.39 -1.95
C LEU A 48 0.10 2.68 -1.04
N VAL A 49 -0.15 2.76 0.25
CA VAL A 49 0.89 2.98 1.24
C VAL A 49 0.86 1.83 2.23
N ARG A 50 2.00 1.21 2.42
CA ARG A 50 2.17 0.16 3.43
C ARG A 50 3.10 0.70 4.50
N SER A 51 2.56 1.01 5.68
CA SER A 51 3.30 1.66 6.75
C SER A 51 3.61 0.71 7.90
N MET A 52 4.75 0.94 8.54
CA MET A 52 5.15 0.28 9.77
C MET A 52 5.04 1.31 10.88
N ASP A 53 4.36 0.95 11.97
CA ASP A 53 4.08 1.90 13.05
C ASP A 53 5.22 1.98 14.08
N THR A 54 6.10 0.98 14.11
CA THR A 54 7.18 0.90 15.09
C THR A 54 8.48 0.40 14.46
N GLU A 55 9.59 0.70 15.11
CA GLU A 55 10.92 0.26 14.65
C GLU A 55 11.09 -1.25 14.65
N ASP A 56 10.31 -1.97 15.44
CA ASP A 56 10.40 -3.42 15.50
C ASP A 56 9.56 -4.10 14.42
N PHE A 57 8.84 -3.34 13.60
CA PHE A 57 8.07 -3.84 12.47
C PHE A 57 7.02 -4.88 12.87
N GLN A 58 6.41 -4.72 14.03
CA GLN A 58 5.40 -5.68 14.49
C GLN A 58 4.03 -5.44 13.86
N GLN A 59 3.75 -4.23 13.43
CA GLN A 59 2.49 -3.87 12.84
C GLN A 59 2.68 -3.19 11.49
N CYS A 60 1.85 -3.56 10.56
CA CYS A 60 1.83 -2.97 9.22
C CYS A 60 0.39 -2.66 8.85
N THR A 61 0.17 -1.52 8.22
CA THR A 61 -1.15 -1.12 7.73
C THR A 61 -1.05 -0.77 6.26
N LEU A 62 -2.00 -1.27 5.48
CA LEU A 62 -2.19 -0.84 4.10
C LEU A 62 -3.19 0.31 4.08
N TRP A 63 -2.80 1.41 3.45
CA TRP A 63 -3.64 2.58 3.23
C TRP A 63 -3.92 2.68 1.74
N VAL A 64 -5.17 2.86 1.38
CA VAL A 64 -5.57 3.05 -0.02
C VAL A 64 -6.07 4.47 -0.15
N LEU A 65 -5.37 5.26 -0.95
CA LEU A 65 -5.71 6.65 -1.22
C LEU A 65 -6.10 6.79 -2.69
N ASP A 66 -6.93 7.80 -3.00
CA ASP A 66 -7.08 8.18 -4.39
C ASP A 66 -5.87 9.01 -4.84
N ARG A 67 -5.86 9.45 -6.11
CA ARG A 67 -4.72 10.20 -6.65
C ARG A 67 -4.65 11.63 -6.11
N ASP A 68 -5.66 12.11 -5.42
CA ASP A 68 -5.69 13.41 -4.76
C ASP A 68 -5.37 13.32 -3.26
N TYR A 69 -4.85 12.16 -2.80
CA TYR A 69 -4.47 11.90 -1.41
C TYR A 69 -5.64 11.82 -0.43
N ASN A 70 -6.82 11.55 -0.92
CA ASN A 70 -7.96 11.28 -0.03
C ASN A 70 -7.94 9.82 0.40
N LEU A 71 -8.07 9.56 1.69
CA LEU A 71 -8.11 8.20 2.23
C LEU A 71 -9.43 7.54 1.82
N LEU A 72 -9.31 6.44 1.08
CA LEU A 72 -10.46 5.63 0.67
C LEU A 72 -10.70 4.48 1.65
N GLY A 73 -9.65 3.92 2.21
CA GLY A 73 -9.75 2.84 3.18
C GLY A 73 -8.38 2.40 3.67
N LYS A 74 -8.38 1.61 4.75
CA LYS A 74 -7.15 1.02 5.27
C LYS A 74 -7.43 -0.37 5.82
N ALA A 75 -6.42 -1.23 5.84
CA ALA A 75 -6.51 -2.57 6.36
C ALA A 75 -5.24 -2.95 7.11
N PRO A 76 -5.35 -3.57 8.28
CA PRO A 76 -4.19 -4.14 8.94
C PRO A 76 -3.65 -5.31 8.11
N GLN A 77 -2.35 -5.52 8.15
CA GLN A 77 -1.70 -6.62 7.48
C GLN A 77 -0.98 -7.50 8.49
N GLU A 78 -1.03 -8.80 8.27
CA GLU A 78 -0.36 -9.77 9.12
C GLU A 78 0.89 -10.32 8.44
N LYS A 79 1.89 -10.63 9.24
CA LYS A 79 3.08 -11.30 8.76
C LYS A 79 2.78 -12.73 8.33
N ILE A 80 3.46 -13.17 7.29
CA ILE A 80 3.55 -14.57 6.93
C ILE A 80 4.99 -14.99 7.24
N GLY A 81 5.18 -15.75 8.32
CA GLY A 81 6.51 -15.97 8.85
C GLY A 81 7.07 -14.67 9.43
N THR A 82 8.16 -14.16 8.86
CA THR A 82 8.81 -12.93 9.32
C THR A 82 8.52 -11.73 8.39
N TRP A 83 7.75 -11.92 7.32
CA TRP A 83 7.56 -10.89 6.30
C TRP A 83 6.09 -10.55 6.12
N PHE A 84 5.86 -9.32 5.64
CA PHE A 84 4.53 -8.89 5.22
C PHE A 84 4.39 -9.09 3.71
N PRO A 85 3.23 -9.60 3.23
CA PRO A 85 2.95 -9.64 1.80
C PRO A 85 2.97 -8.24 1.20
N GLU A 86 3.40 -8.13 -0.04
CA GLU A 86 3.51 -6.86 -0.75
C GLU A 86 2.46 -6.75 -1.85
N PRO A 87 1.93 -5.54 -2.12
CA PRO A 87 1.07 -5.32 -3.28
C PRO A 87 1.81 -5.70 -4.56
N TYR A 88 1.17 -6.49 -5.42
CA TYR A 88 1.79 -7.00 -6.65
C TYR A 88 0.99 -6.66 -7.89
N ALA A 89 -0.32 -6.90 -7.87
CA ALA A 89 -1.18 -6.68 -9.03
C ALA A 89 -2.48 -6.05 -8.59
N ILE A 90 -3.03 -5.19 -9.44
CA ILE A 90 -4.27 -4.48 -9.18
C ILE A 90 -5.20 -4.69 -10.36
N THR A 91 -6.42 -5.11 -10.06
CA THR A 91 -7.49 -5.21 -11.03
C THR A 91 -8.57 -4.17 -10.73
N ALA A 92 -9.66 -4.20 -11.47
CA ALA A 92 -10.77 -3.26 -11.26
C ALA A 92 -11.40 -3.38 -9.87
N ASP A 93 -11.35 -4.57 -9.26
CA ASP A 93 -12.05 -4.87 -8.01
C ASP A 93 -11.19 -5.50 -6.92
N SER A 94 -9.89 -5.67 -7.16
CA SER A 94 -9.02 -6.34 -6.20
C SER A 94 -7.59 -5.85 -6.24
N ILE A 95 -6.92 -5.95 -5.09
CA ILE A 95 -5.48 -5.79 -4.96
C ILE A 95 -4.91 -7.13 -4.54
N TYR A 96 -3.95 -7.66 -5.30
CA TYR A 96 -3.31 -8.94 -5.01
C TYR A 96 -1.95 -8.72 -4.38
N PHE A 97 -1.64 -9.53 -3.39
CA PHE A 97 -0.40 -9.46 -2.63
C PHE A 97 0.43 -10.72 -2.86
N TRP A 98 1.72 -10.55 -2.92
CA TRP A 98 2.62 -11.66 -3.11
C TRP A 98 3.69 -11.72 -2.02
N LEU A 99 4.22 -12.92 -1.81
CA LEU A 99 5.33 -13.18 -0.91
C LEU A 99 6.09 -14.39 -1.46
N ASN A 100 7.42 -14.23 -1.60
CA ASN A 100 8.29 -15.30 -2.07
C ASN A 100 7.87 -15.92 -3.42
N GLY A 101 7.42 -15.05 -4.34
CA GLY A 101 7.08 -15.47 -5.69
C GLY A 101 5.69 -16.06 -5.87
N LYS A 102 4.84 -15.98 -4.87
CA LYS A 102 3.46 -16.46 -4.91
C LYS A 102 2.48 -15.37 -4.56
N ILE A 103 1.31 -15.40 -5.20
CA ILE A 103 0.17 -14.61 -4.74
C ILE A 103 -0.43 -15.32 -3.53
N THR A 104 -0.38 -14.68 -2.38
CA THR A 104 -0.81 -15.29 -1.12
C THR A 104 -2.11 -14.73 -0.58
N HIS A 105 -2.38 -13.45 -0.85
CA HIS A 105 -3.52 -12.74 -0.29
C HIS A 105 -4.10 -11.77 -1.31
N TYR A 106 -5.30 -11.31 -1.03
CA TYR A 106 -5.93 -10.26 -1.82
C TYR A 106 -6.82 -9.39 -0.94
N ILE A 107 -7.13 -8.19 -1.43
CA ILE A 107 -8.12 -7.30 -0.85
C ILE A 107 -9.16 -7.01 -1.93
N ASP A 108 -10.43 -7.20 -1.59
CA ASP A 108 -11.54 -6.82 -2.45
C ASP A 108 -11.74 -5.31 -2.30
N THR A 109 -11.62 -4.57 -3.39
CA THR A 109 -11.74 -3.11 -3.40
C THR A 109 -13.11 -2.63 -3.89
N SER A 110 -14.06 -3.53 -4.07
CA SER A 110 -15.42 -3.13 -4.42
C SER A 110 -16.12 -2.36 -3.31
N ASP A 111 -15.72 -2.58 -2.05
CA ASP A 111 -16.16 -1.79 -0.92
C ASP A 111 -14.94 -1.27 -0.15
N LEU A 112 -14.52 -0.05 -0.47
CA LEU A 112 -13.34 0.55 0.12
C LEU A 112 -13.50 0.91 1.59
N SER A 113 -14.73 0.97 2.09
CA SER A 113 -14.99 1.24 3.50
C SER A 113 -14.77 0.00 4.39
N ASN A 114 -14.62 -1.17 3.79
CA ASN A 114 -14.48 -2.44 4.52
C ASN A 114 -13.38 -3.28 3.88
N LEU A 115 -12.15 -2.78 3.95
CA LEU A 115 -10.99 -3.49 3.41
C LEU A 115 -10.50 -4.54 4.40
N GLU A 116 -10.23 -5.72 3.89
CA GLU A 116 -9.72 -6.83 4.67
C GLU A 116 -8.76 -7.65 3.83
N LEU A 117 -7.61 -7.98 4.39
CA LEU A 117 -6.63 -8.83 3.74
C LEU A 117 -7.07 -10.30 3.89
N LEU A 118 -7.47 -10.91 2.79
CA LEU A 118 -8.00 -12.27 2.76
C LEU A 118 -6.97 -13.22 2.14
N PRO A 119 -6.86 -14.45 2.65
CA PRO A 119 -6.00 -15.44 2.01
C PRO A 119 -6.60 -15.87 0.67
N MET A 120 -5.71 -16.14 -0.28
CA MET A 120 -6.16 -16.72 -1.55
C MET A 120 -6.78 -18.10 -1.29
N PRO A 121 -7.84 -18.44 -2.03
CA PRO A 121 -8.39 -19.79 -1.94
C PRO A 121 -7.32 -20.85 -2.22
N ASP A 122 -7.45 -22.01 -1.60
CA ASP A 122 -6.58 -23.13 -1.92
C ASP A 122 -6.78 -23.53 -3.38
N THR A 123 -5.77 -23.31 -4.19
CA THR A 123 -5.83 -23.59 -5.62
C THR A 123 -5.21 -24.94 -5.98
N SER A 124 -4.78 -25.72 -4.99
CA SER A 124 -4.13 -26.99 -5.26
C SER A 124 -5.01 -27.95 -6.08
N ASN A 125 -6.33 -27.89 -5.86
CA ASN A 125 -7.28 -28.67 -6.66
C ASN A 125 -7.77 -27.96 -7.89
N ALA A 126 -7.89 -26.64 -7.82
CA ALA A 126 -8.45 -25.84 -8.92
C ALA A 126 -7.50 -25.72 -10.10
N ARG A 127 -6.21 -25.66 -9.89
CA ARG A 127 -5.24 -25.50 -10.98
C ARG A 127 -5.19 -26.68 -11.93
N VAL A 128 -5.78 -27.79 -11.55
CA VAL A 128 -5.90 -28.97 -12.42
C VAL A 128 -6.66 -28.61 -13.68
N HIS A 129 -7.43 -27.58 -13.63
CA HIS A 129 -8.30 -27.16 -14.74
C HIS A 129 -7.68 -26.08 -15.59
N GLY A 130 -6.54 -25.59 -15.19
CA GLY A 130 -6.05 -24.51 -16.01
C GLY A 130 -4.72 -24.13 -15.78
#